data_ef072e07c23efcd968eadcd00dfa652d
#
_entry.id   ef072e07c23efcd968eadcd00dfa652d
#
_cell.length_a   1.000
_cell.length_b   1.000
_cell.length_c   1.000
_cell.angle_alpha   90.00
_cell.angle_beta   90.00
_cell.angle_gamma   90.00
#
_symmetry.space_group_name_H-M   'P 1'
#
loop_
_entity.id
_entity.type
_entity.pdbx_description
1 polymer ?
#
loop_
_entity_poly.entity_id
_entity_poly.type
_entity_poly.pdbx_seq_one_letter_code
_entity_poly.pdbx_strand_id
1 'polypeptide(L)'
;MSKTIFITGATSGIGLETACALVADGNHIIATARNLEKGQLLINASKSRNPAAKGTIEIVICDLSSFQSIVSACKEVKSKHSIIDTIINNAGTWNFHYRESKDKIEEIFQVNVLAPLLINHLLFETLSKSADAKSIFAASGLHQGDVDFNNLEFKNKFSGFKAYRQSKLEVILLCRLLAKKPNKGNIGFYCEHPGLVNTQLGRDANWFSNLFFRVFGISPAKGAETLIYLAREDKSKLVSGEYYYLKQVKKITPQSYDMKTAEKLLGVLKSYLKEYIGLAVSPIFE
;
A
#
# COMPACT_ATOMS: atom_id res chain seq x y z
N MET A 1 8.81 13.05 -18.43
CA MET A 1 7.64 13.84 -18.02
C MET A 1 7.44 13.68 -16.51
N SER A 2 7.00 14.72 -15.82
CA SER A 2 6.62 14.65 -14.41
C SER A 2 5.39 13.76 -14.25
N LYS A 3 5.39 12.87 -13.25
CA LYS A 3 4.25 11.97 -12.93
C LYS A 3 3.52 12.49 -11.70
N THR A 4 2.22 12.21 -11.64
CA THR A 4 1.39 12.39 -10.43
C THR A 4 1.31 11.06 -9.70
N ILE A 5 1.81 11.00 -8.46
CA ILE A 5 1.95 9.77 -7.68
C ILE A 5 1.21 9.91 -6.35
N PHE A 6 0.20 9.08 -6.13
CA PHE A 6 -0.49 8.97 -4.85
C PHE A 6 0.22 7.95 -3.96
N ILE A 7 0.56 8.32 -2.73
CA ILE A 7 1.26 7.44 -1.80
C ILE A 7 0.65 7.45 -0.40
N THR A 8 0.42 6.27 0.17
CA THR A 8 0.02 6.12 1.57
C THR A 8 1.23 5.84 2.46
N GLY A 9 1.18 6.32 3.72
CA GLY A 9 2.24 6.08 4.69
C GLY A 9 3.57 6.81 4.41
N ALA A 10 3.52 7.95 3.73
CA ALA A 10 4.69 8.71 3.32
C ALA A 10 5.36 9.53 4.44
N THR A 11 4.78 9.58 5.65
CA THR A 11 5.25 10.47 6.72
C THR A 11 6.40 9.89 7.56
N SER A 12 6.82 8.66 7.30
CA SER A 12 7.93 8.00 8.01
C SER A 12 8.49 6.79 7.23
N GLY A 13 9.67 6.32 7.64
CA GLY A 13 10.25 5.06 7.16
C GLY A 13 10.40 5.00 5.63
N ILE A 14 10.04 3.85 5.05
CA ILE A 14 10.14 3.57 3.62
C ILE A 14 9.36 4.57 2.78
N GLY A 15 8.14 4.91 3.20
CA GLY A 15 7.30 5.86 2.46
C GLY A 15 7.88 7.25 2.41
N LEU A 16 8.53 7.72 3.47
CA LEU A 16 9.24 9.01 3.50
C LEU A 16 10.41 9.01 2.51
N GLU A 17 11.25 7.97 2.54
CA GLU A 17 12.37 7.82 1.60
C GLU A 17 11.89 7.79 0.14
N THR A 18 10.81 7.02 -0.11
CA THR A 18 10.19 6.91 -1.43
C THR A 18 9.66 8.27 -1.90
N ALA A 19 8.89 8.97 -1.08
CA ALA A 19 8.32 10.27 -1.44
C ALA A 19 9.44 11.30 -1.73
N CYS A 20 10.46 11.40 -0.87
CA CYS A 20 11.58 12.31 -1.07
C CYS A 20 12.36 12.01 -2.36
N ALA A 21 12.61 10.73 -2.67
CA ALA A 21 13.30 10.34 -3.90
C ALA A 21 12.49 10.69 -5.15
N LEU A 22 11.17 10.43 -5.14
CA LEU A 22 10.32 10.71 -6.29
C LEU A 22 10.06 12.21 -6.49
N VAL A 23 10.06 13.02 -5.42
CA VAL A 23 10.05 14.49 -5.51
C VAL A 23 11.36 15.01 -6.13
N ALA A 24 12.50 14.43 -5.76
CA ALA A 24 13.77 14.77 -6.35
C ALA A 24 13.82 14.53 -7.87
N ASP A 25 13.08 13.53 -8.36
CA ASP A 25 12.91 13.25 -9.80
C ASP A 25 11.99 14.26 -10.52
N GLY A 26 11.41 15.21 -9.81
CA GLY A 26 10.51 16.22 -10.39
C GLY A 26 9.04 15.81 -10.45
N ASN A 27 8.63 14.75 -9.74
CA ASN A 27 7.25 14.30 -9.72
C ASN A 27 6.38 15.11 -8.75
N HIS A 28 5.06 15.10 -8.99
CA HIS A 28 4.06 15.59 -8.06
C HIS A 28 3.58 14.45 -7.15
N ILE A 29 3.78 14.57 -5.85
CA ILE A 29 3.44 13.55 -4.86
C ILE A 29 2.20 13.98 -4.08
N ILE A 30 1.14 13.18 -4.17
CA ILE A 30 -0.06 13.29 -3.33
C ILE A 30 0.14 12.30 -2.17
N ALA A 31 0.54 12.82 -1.01
CA ALA A 31 0.88 12.01 0.16
C ALA A 31 -0.25 12.03 1.20
N THR A 32 -0.67 10.85 1.66
CA THR A 32 -1.63 10.79 2.76
C THR A 32 -0.94 10.96 4.11
N ALA A 33 -1.58 11.71 5.00
CA ALA A 33 -1.18 11.88 6.40
C ALA A 33 -2.39 11.82 7.33
N ARG A 34 -2.21 11.33 8.58
CA ARG A 34 -3.29 11.30 9.56
C ARG A 34 -3.63 12.69 10.15
N ASN A 35 -2.71 13.62 10.04
CA ASN A 35 -2.88 15.02 10.45
C ASN A 35 -1.90 15.94 9.69
N LEU A 36 -2.17 17.24 9.71
CA LEU A 36 -1.36 18.24 9.02
C LEU A 36 0.08 18.33 9.55
N GLU A 37 0.29 18.16 10.85
CA GLU A 37 1.62 18.21 11.47
C GLU A 37 2.56 17.16 10.84
N LYS A 38 2.12 15.91 10.74
CA LYS A 38 2.90 14.84 10.09
C LYS A 38 3.10 15.11 8.61
N GLY A 39 2.11 15.68 7.93
CA GLY A 39 2.25 16.12 6.55
C GLY A 39 3.32 17.20 6.40
N GLN A 40 3.35 18.19 7.29
CA GLN A 40 4.35 19.25 7.27
C GLN A 40 5.77 18.72 7.54
N LEU A 41 5.93 17.72 8.42
CA LEU A 41 7.21 17.06 8.64
C LEU A 41 7.75 16.40 7.35
N LEU A 42 6.89 15.75 6.56
CA LEU A 42 7.27 15.19 5.27
C LEU A 42 7.75 16.29 4.29
N ILE A 43 7.00 17.40 4.16
CA ILE A 43 7.36 18.52 3.29
C ILE A 43 8.73 19.08 3.70
N ASN A 44 8.94 19.33 4.99
CA ASN A 44 10.17 19.87 5.52
C ASN A 44 11.37 18.92 5.28
N ALA A 45 11.17 17.61 5.52
CA ALA A 45 12.20 16.60 5.27
C ALA A 45 12.58 16.53 3.78
N SER A 46 11.60 16.60 2.87
CA SER A 46 11.85 16.61 1.43
C SER A 46 12.64 17.84 0.99
N LYS A 47 12.24 19.01 1.44
CA LYS A 47 12.94 20.28 1.14
C LYS A 47 14.36 20.31 1.69
N SER A 48 14.57 19.83 2.91
CA SER A 48 15.90 19.77 3.53
C SER A 48 16.86 18.85 2.78
N ARG A 49 16.37 17.71 2.29
CA ARG A 49 17.19 16.72 1.56
C ARG A 49 17.48 17.14 0.13
N ASN A 50 16.54 17.78 -0.53
CA ASN A 50 16.62 18.18 -1.94
C ASN A 50 16.09 19.60 -2.14
N PRO A 51 16.83 20.65 -1.73
CA PRO A 51 16.34 22.04 -1.82
C PRO A 51 16.05 22.49 -3.25
N ALA A 52 16.74 21.90 -4.25
CA ALA A 52 16.60 22.23 -5.66
C ALA A 52 15.59 21.32 -6.41
N ALA A 53 14.88 20.43 -5.71
CA ALA A 53 13.92 19.55 -6.34
C ALA A 53 12.78 20.35 -7.00
N LYS A 54 12.47 20.02 -8.26
CA LYS A 54 11.36 20.63 -9.00
C LYS A 54 10.01 19.97 -8.72
N GLY A 55 10.02 18.78 -8.11
CA GLY A 55 8.81 18.08 -7.72
C GLY A 55 8.11 18.76 -6.53
N THR A 56 6.87 18.40 -6.30
CA THR A 56 6.02 18.98 -5.26
C THR A 56 5.37 17.91 -4.40
N ILE A 57 4.97 18.29 -3.18
CA ILE A 57 4.19 17.43 -2.27
C ILE A 57 2.88 18.15 -1.92
N GLU A 58 1.78 17.47 -2.18
CA GLU A 58 0.45 17.79 -1.66
C GLU A 58 0.11 16.82 -0.53
N ILE A 59 -0.42 17.33 0.58
CA ILE A 59 -0.87 16.52 1.70
C ILE A 59 -2.38 16.39 1.66
N VAL A 60 -2.86 15.14 1.70
CA VAL A 60 -4.27 14.80 1.85
C VAL A 60 -4.48 14.09 3.18
N ILE A 61 -5.42 14.58 3.98
CA ILE A 61 -5.71 13.99 5.28
C ILE A 61 -6.49 12.68 5.07
N CYS A 62 -5.89 11.57 5.50
CA CYS A 62 -6.47 10.25 5.36
C CYS A 62 -6.03 9.34 6.52
N ASP A 63 -7.02 8.83 7.24
CA ASP A 63 -6.84 7.78 8.24
C ASP A 63 -7.35 6.45 7.67
N LEU A 64 -6.44 5.52 7.41
CA LEU A 64 -6.75 4.22 6.81
C LEU A 64 -7.55 3.29 7.74
N SER A 65 -7.68 3.63 9.02
CA SER A 65 -8.55 2.94 9.96
C SER A 65 -10.02 3.42 9.89
N SER A 66 -10.35 4.28 8.91
CA SER A 66 -11.70 4.80 8.68
C SER A 66 -12.02 4.83 7.19
N PHE A 67 -13.00 4.05 6.76
CA PHE A 67 -13.47 4.07 5.37
C PHE A 67 -14.00 5.43 4.95
N GLN A 68 -14.72 6.12 5.84
CA GLN A 68 -15.21 7.46 5.57
C GLN A 68 -14.06 8.45 5.31
N SER A 69 -12.95 8.35 6.05
CA SER A 69 -11.76 9.16 5.83
C SER A 69 -11.12 8.86 4.47
N ILE A 70 -11.05 7.58 4.08
CA ILE A 70 -10.56 7.15 2.77
C ILE A 70 -11.42 7.71 1.64
N VAL A 71 -12.74 7.61 1.76
CA VAL A 71 -13.69 8.14 0.77
C VAL A 71 -13.52 9.65 0.60
N SER A 72 -13.45 10.39 1.71
CA SER A 72 -13.26 11.85 1.69
C SER A 72 -11.93 12.23 1.02
N ALA A 73 -10.85 11.55 1.37
CA ALA A 73 -9.53 11.76 0.77
C ALA A 73 -9.53 11.48 -0.74
N CYS A 74 -10.08 10.34 -1.17
CA CYS A 74 -10.15 10.00 -2.58
C CYS A 74 -11.05 10.97 -3.38
N LYS A 75 -12.13 11.47 -2.77
CA LYS A 75 -12.99 12.50 -3.38
C LYS A 75 -12.22 13.81 -3.56
N GLU A 76 -11.48 14.25 -2.55
CA GLU A 76 -10.62 15.43 -2.63
C GLU A 76 -9.59 15.28 -3.76
N VAL A 77 -8.89 14.14 -3.82
CA VAL A 77 -7.90 13.85 -4.87
C VAL A 77 -8.53 13.92 -6.26
N LYS A 78 -9.67 13.25 -6.47
CA LYS A 78 -10.37 13.27 -7.77
C LYS A 78 -10.85 14.66 -8.18
N SER A 79 -11.18 15.54 -7.24
CA SER A 79 -11.61 16.91 -7.56
C SER A 79 -10.47 17.81 -8.05
N LYS A 80 -9.22 17.49 -7.69
CA LYS A 80 -8.04 18.29 -8.04
C LYS A 80 -7.21 17.68 -9.18
N HIS A 81 -7.25 16.36 -9.32
CA HIS A 81 -6.39 15.61 -10.26
C HIS A 81 -7.23 14.75 -11.19
N SER A 82 -7.16 15.04 -12.48
CA SER A 82 -7.85 14.27 -13.52
C SER A 82 -7.13 12.95 -13.86
N ILE A 83 -5.82 12.87 -13.59
CA ILE A 83 -4.95 11.72 -13.87
C ILE A 83 -4.03 11.48 -12.67
N ILE A 84 -3.88 10.22 -12.30
CA ILE A 84 -2.83 9.71 -11.40
C ILE A 84 -2.05 8.66 -12.18
N ASP A 85 -0.72 8.73 -12.18
CA ASP A 85 0.13 7.78 -12.88
C ASP A 85 0.44 6.54 -12.05
N THR A 86 0.59 6.72 -10.75
CA THR A 86 0.95 5.61 -9.85
C THR A 86 0.25 5.75 -8.50
N ILE A 87 -0.35 4.66 -8.03
CA ILE A 87 -0.80 4.51 -6.64
C ILE A 87 0.21 3.63 -5.91
N ILE A 88 0.76 4.13 -4.79
CA ILE A 88 1.68 3.40 -3.92
C ILE A 88 0.97 3.11 -2.60
N ASN A 89 0.52 1.87 -2.42
CA ASN A 89 -0.09 1.37 -1.20
C ASN A 89 1.03 0.91 -0.25
N ASN A 90 1.72 1.87 0.37
CA ASN A 90 2.87 1.60 1.24
C ASN A 90 2.50 1.54 2.73
N ALA A 91 1.46 2.23 3.15
CA ALA A 91 1.05 2.19 4.55
C ALA A 91 0.75 0.76 5.02
N GLY A 92 1.10 0.49 6.26
CA GLY A 92 0.77 -0.76 6.91
C GLY A 92 0.92 -0.63 8.43
N THR A 93 0.29 -1.55 9.15
CA THR A 93 0.41 -1.66 10.61
C THR A 93 0.65 -3.10 11.02
N TRP A 94 1.26 -3.25 12.20
CA TRP A 94 1.47 -4.52 12.88
C TRP A 94 1.26 -4.29 14.38
N ASN A 95 0.20 -4.85 14.93
CA ASN A 95 -0.16 -4.73 16.32
C ASN A 95 0.12 -6.05 17.07
N PHE A 96 0.62 -5.98 18.28
CA PHE A 96 0.86 -7.17 19.12
C PHE A 96 -0.38 -7.56 19.93
N HIS A 97 -1.33 -6.64 20.08
CA HIS A 97 -2.62 -6.84 20.73
C HIS A 97 -3.75 -6.55 19.76
N TYR A 98 -4.89 -7.22 19.96
CA TYR A 98 -6.10 -6.96 19.17
C TYR A 98 -6.52 -5.50 19.34
N ARG A 99 -6.74 -4.84 18.22
CA ARG A 99 -7.26 -3.47 18.13
C ARG A 99 -8.32 -3.40 17.04
N GLU A 100 -9.37 -2.68 17.34
CA GLU A 100 -10.36 -2.34 16.33
C GLU A 100 -10.06 -0.98 15.69
N SER A 101 -10.32 -0.91 14.42
CA SER A 101 -10.35 0.31 13.65
C SER A 101 -11.57 1.19 14.03
N LYS A 102 -11.71 2.35 13.40
CA LYS A 102 -12.92 3.19 13.56
C LYS A 102 -14.19 2.52 13.01
N ASP A 103 -14.03 1.60 12.06
CA ASP A 103 -15.12 0.85 11.45
C ASP A 103 -15.40 -0.50 12.16
N LYS A 104 -14.84 -0.71 13.37
CA LYS A 104 -15.01 -1.92 14.18
C LYS A 104 -14.49 -3.21 13.54
N ILE A 105 -13.49 -3.08 12.68
CA ILE A 105 -12.78 -4.18 12.02
C ILE A 105 -11.38 -4.28 12.64
N GLU A 106 -10.79 -5.48 12.67
CA GLU A 106 -9.41 -5.65 13.14
C GLU A 106 -8.46 -4.74 12.35
N GLU A 107 -7.62 -3.98 13.06
CA GLU A 107 -6.90 -2.85 12.48
C GLU A 107 -5.85 -3.28 11.44
N ILE A 108 -5.16 -4.43 11.63
CA ILE A 108 -4.18 -4.93 10.63
C ILE A 108 -4.92 -5.30 9.34
N PHE A 109 -6.03 -6.01 9.44
CA PHE A 109 -6.82 -6.41 8.29
C PHE A 109 -7.38 -5.19 7.56
N GLN A 110 -7.94 -4.21 8.27
CA GLN A 110 -8.45 -3.01 7.63
C GLN A 110 -7.37 -2.18 6.96
N VAL A 111 -6.30 -1.85 7.68
CA VAL A 111 -5.26 -0.92 7.18
C VAL A 111 -4.42 -1.56 6.07
N ASN A 112 -4.07 -2.86 6.22
CA ASN A 112 -3.18 -3.51 5.27
C ASN A 112 -3.91 -4.07 4.04
N VAL A 113 -5.20 -4.42 4.14
CA VAL A 113 -5.92 -5.14 3.07
C VAL A 113 -7.11 -4.36 2.53
N LEU A 114 -8.08 -4.01 3.38
CA LEU A 114 -9.32 -3.35 2.95
C LEU A 114 -9.06 -1.92 2.45
N ALA A 115 -8.24 -1.15 3.15
CA ALA A 115 -7.94 0.23 2.78
C ALA A 115 -7.24 0.36 1.42
N PRO A 116 -6.16 -0.40 1.11
CA PRO A 116 -5.58 -0.40 -0.24
C PRO A 116 -6.58 -0.80 -1.34
N LEU A 117 -7.40 -1.81 -1.08
CA LEU A 117 -8.41 -2.24 -2.06
C LEU A 117 -9.46 -1.15 -2.32
N LEU A 118 -9.96 -0.49 -1.27
CA LEU A 118 -10.91 0.62 -1.38
C LEU A 118 -10.30 1.82 -2.11
N ILE A 119 -9.05 2.21 -1.80
CA ILE A 119 -8.35 3.30 -2.50
C ILE A 119 -8.23 3.00 -3.99
N ASN A 120 -7.79 1.79 -4.35
CA ASN A 120 -7.66 1.40 -5.74
C ASN A 120 -9.01 1.39 -6.47
N HIS A 121 -10.09 0.98 -5.80
CA HIS A 121 -11.43 1.06 -6.34
C HIS A 121 -11.87 2.51 -6.58
N LEU A 122 -11.74 3.37 -5.57
CA LEU A 122 -12.21 4.77 -5.65
C LEU A 122 -11.40 5.63 -6.64
N LEU A 123 -10.10 5.37 -6.80
CA LEU A 123 -9.21 6.09 -7.72
C LEU A 123 -9.01 5.37 -9.06
N PHE A 124 -9.71 4.25 -9.31
CA PHE A 124 -9.53 3.44 -10.51
C PHE A 124 -9.66 4.26 -11.80
N GLU A 125 -10.73 5.04 -11.92
CA GLU A 125 -10.99 5.84 -13.11
C GLU A 125 -9.88 6.88 -13.37
N THR A 126 -9.40 7.53 -12.30
CA THR A 126 -8.33 8.53 -12.39
C THR A 126 -6.98 7.88 -12.75
N LEU A 127 -6.71 6.70 -12.21
CA LEU A 127 -5.51 5.92 -12.53
C LEU A 127 -5.56 5.38 -13.96
N SER A 128 -6.71 4.89 -14.42
CA SER A 128 -6.88 4.27 -15.74
C SER A 128 -6.66 5.22 -16.90
N LYS A 129 -6.70 6.53 -16.68
CA LYS A 129 -6.42 7.56 -17.68
C LYS A 129 -4.93 7.73 -17.99
N SER A 130 -4.05 7.23 -17.14
CA SER A 130 -2.61 7.30 -17.38
C SER A 130 -2.14 6.26 -18.39
N ALA A 131 -1.25 6.66 -19.30
CA ALA A 131 -0.58 5.73 -20.20
C ALA A 131 0.38 4.76 -19.46
N ASP A 132 0.96 5.19 -18.31
CA ASP A 132 1.85 4.39 -17.45
C ASP A 132 1.19 4.04 -16.10
N ALA A 133 -0.12 3.72 -16.14
CA ALA A 133 -0.91 3.43 -14.94
C ALA A 133 -0.36 2.26 -14.14
N LYS A 134 -0.03 2.49 -12.85
CA LYS A 134 0.53 1.47 -11.94
C LYS A 134 -0.10 1.52 -10.57
N SER A 135 -0.37 0.35 -9.98
CA SER A 135 -0.68 0.20 -8.57
C SER A 135 0.34 -0.72 -7.91
N ILE A 136 1.04 -0.22 -6.92
CA ILE A 136 2.12 -0.91 -6.22
C ILE A 136 1.71 -1.15 -4.77
N PHE A 137 1.87 -2.38 -4.29
CA PHE A 137 1.50 -2.80 -2.95
C PHE A 137 2.74 -3.21 -2.15
N ALA A 138 2.96 -2.59 -1.00
CA ALA A 138 3.98 -3.01 -0.07
C ALA A 138 3.56 -4.31 0.64
N ALA A 139 4.10 -5.42 0.17
CA ALA A 139 3.96 -6.74 0.77
C ALA A 139 5.00 -6.96 1.89
N SER A 140 5.43 -8.21 2.10
CA SER A 140 6.45 -8.57 3.07
C SER A 140 7.06 -9.93 2.73
N GLY A 141 8.27 -10.19 3.18
CA GLY A 141 8.83 -11.55 3.24
C GLY A 141 8.06 -12.47 4.20
N LEU A 142 7.31 -11.91 5.13
CA LEU A 142 6.41 -12.63 6.04
C LEU A 142 5.02 -12.76 5.39
N HIS A 143 4.83 -13.74 4.51
CA HIS A 143 3.56 -14.02 3.81
C HIS A 143 3.23 -15.51 3.73
N GLN A 144 3.90 -16.35 4.55
CA GLN A 144 3.71 -17.79 4.55
C GLN A 144 2.42 -18.19 5.29
N GLY A 145 1.86 -19.35 4.95
CA GLY A 145 0.63 -19.89 5.54
C GLY A 145 -0.56 -19.73 4.62
N ASP A 146 -1.75 -19.94 5.16
CA ASP A 146 -3.01 -19.92 4.43
C ASP A 146 -3.90 -18.76 4.93
N VAL A 147 -4.93 -18.44 4.14
CA VAL A 147 -5.97 -17.46 4.55
C VAL A 147 -7.02 -18.20 5.37
N ASP A 148 -7.16 -17.84 6.64
CA ASP A 148 -8.20 -18.36 7.52
C ASP A 148 -9.52 -17.60 7.32
N PHE A 149 -10.36 -18.09 6.41
CA PHE A 149 -11.66 -17.49 6.11
C PHE A 149 -12.65 -17.53 7.28
N ASN A 150 -12.44 -18.37 8.29
CA ASN A 150 -13.30 -18.45 9.45
C ASN A 150 -12.92 -17.42 10.52
N ASN A 151 -11.74 -16.81 10.39
CA ASN A 151 -11.21 -15.87 11.38
C ASN A 151 -10.32 -14.78 10.76
N LEU A 152 -10.76 -14.16 9.64
CA LEU A 152 -10.01 -13.14 8.89
C LEU A 152 -9.55 -11.98 9.78
N GLU A 153 -10.38 -11.59 10.74
CA GLU A 153 -10.11 -10.51 11.68
C GLU A 153 -9.39 -10.98 12.95
N PHE A 154 -9.04 -12.24 13.07
CA PHE A 154 -8.40 -12.81 14.26
C PHE A 154 -9.11 -12.47 15.60
N LYS A 155 -10.43 -12.27 15.58
CA LYS A 155 -11.24 -12.01 16.80
C LYS A 155 -11.11 -13.12 17.82
N ASN A 156 -10.97 -14.36 17.34
CA ASN A 156 -10.75 -15.51 18.19
C ASN A 156 -9.24 -15.81 18.27
N LYS A 157 -8.66 -15.79 19.48
CA LYS A 157 -7.24 -16.09 19.74
C LYS A 157 -6.30 -15.22 18.91
N PHE A 158 -6.36 -13.91 19.10
CA PHE A 158 -5.52 -12.95 18.40
C PHE A 158 -4.03 -13.29 18.48
N SER A 159 -3.39 -13.21 17.34
CA SER A 159 -1.94 -13.26 17.20
C SER A 159 -1.50 -12.23 16.16
N GLY A 160 -0.92 -11.13 16.58
CA GLY A 160 -0.47 -10.07 15.69
C GLY A 160 0.51 -10.55 14.62
N PHE A 161 1.35 -11.54 14.95
CA PHE A 161 2.25 -12.14 13.97
C PHE A 161 1.49 -12.89 12.87
N LYS A 162 0.48 -13.70 13.23
CA LYS A 162 -0.34 -14.43 12.26
C LYS A 162 -1.20 -13.47 11.44
N ALA A 163 -1.86 -12.50 12.10
CA ALA A 163 -2.68 -11.49 11.43
C ALA A 163 -1.85 -10.68 10.41
N TYR A 164 -0.67 -10.21 10.79
CA TYR A 164 0.23 -9.52 9.88
C TYR A 164 0.66 -10.39 8.69
N ARG A 165 1.09 -11.62 8.93
CA ARG A 165 1.50 -12.56 7.86
C ARG A 165 0.36 -12.81 6.89
N GLN A 166 -0.83 -13.10 7.40
CA GLN A 166 -2.02 -13.33 6.58
C GLN A 166 -2.36 -12.08 5.77
N SER A 167 -2.36 -10.89 6.38
CA SER A 167 -2.63 -9.65 5.64
C SER A 167 -1.65 -9.43 4.47
N LYS A 168 -0.38 -9.83 4.62
CA LYS A 168 0.61 -9.71 3.55
C LYS A 168 0.43 -10.78 2.45
N LEU A 169 -0.02 -11.98 2.79
CA LEU A 169 -0.46 -12.98 1.82
C LEU A 169 -1.69 -12.49 1.03
N GLU A 170 -2.68 -11.96 1.73
CA GLU A 170 -3.91 -11.41 1.13
C GLU A 170 -3.62 -10.29 0.12
N VAL A 171 -2.72 -9.37 0.46
CA VAL A 171 -2.25 -8.32 -0.46
C VAL A 171 -1.62 -8.90 -1.73
N ILE A 172 -0.79 -9.93 -1.61
CA ILE A 172 -0.17 -10.59 -2.77
C ILE A 172 -1.22 -11.27 -3.64
N LEU A 173 -2.15 -12.02 -3.03
CA LEU A 173 -3.25 -12.68 -3.73
C LEU A 173 -4.12 -11.69 -4.50
N LEU A 174 -4.48 -10.56 -3.87
CA LEU A 174 -5.26 -9.50 -4.50
C LEU A 174 -4.50 -8.85 -5.65
N CYS A 175 -3.24 -8.50 -5.47
CA CYS A 175 -2.41 -7.92 -6.53
C CYS A 175 -2.37 -8.83 -7.78
N ARG A 176 -2.16 -10.13 -7.58
CA ARG A 176 -2.12 -11.12 -8.66
C ARG A 176 -3.48 -11.31 -9.33
N LEU A 177 -4.55 -11.32 -8.56
CA LEU A 177 -5.91 -11.42 -9.08
C LEU A 177 -6.27 -10.19 -9.92
N LEU A 178 -6.01 -8.98 -9.41
CA LEU A 178 -6.28 -7.72 -10.10
C LEU A 178 -5.50 -7.62 -11.42
N ALA A 179 -4.26 -8.12 -11.44
CA ALA A 179 -3.45 -8.15 -12.66
C ALA A 179 -4.01 -9.09 -13.75
N LYS A 180 -4.79 -10.13 -13.36
CA LYS A 180 -5.40 -11.10 -14.28
C LYS A 180 -6.82 -10.73 -14.73
N LYS A 181 -7.49 -9.86 -13.98
CA LYS A 181 -8.85 -9.42 -14.35
C LYS A 181 -8.84 -8.65 -15.67
N PRO A 182 -9.95 -8.69 -16.44
CA PRO A 182 -10.13 -7.82 -17.60
C PRO A 182 -9.97 -6.36 -17.20
N ASN A 183 -8.84 -5.79 -17.56
CA ASN A 183 -8.41 -4.50 -17.04
C ASN A 183 -8.65 -3.40 -18.07
N LYS A 184 -9.82 -2.78 -18.02
CA LYS A 184 -10.22 -1.70 -18.94
C LYS A 184 -9.27 -0.49 -18.91
N GLY A 185 -8.50 -0.32 -17.83
CA GLY A 185 -7.54 0.78 -17.68
C GLY A 185 -6.09 0.44 -18.02
N ASN A 186 -5.81 -0.79 -18.46
CA ASN A 186 -4.43 -1.26 -18.70
C ASN A 186 -3.48 -0.92 -17.54
N ILE A 187 -3.95 -1.10 -16.30
CA ILE A 187 -3.19 -0.81 -15.08
C ILE A 187 -2.26 -1.98 -14.76
N GLY A 188 -0.97 -1.70 -14.55
CA GLY A 188 -0.04 -2.67 -14.00
C GLY A 188 -0.17 -2.77 -12.48
N PHE A 189 -0.30 -3.99 -11.95
CA PHE A 189 -0.36 -4.25 -10.51
C PHE A 189 0.91 -4.96 -10.06
N TYR A 190 1.56 -4.49 -9.01
CA TYR A 190 2.85 -5.00 -8.55
C TYR A 190 2.88 -5.12 -7.04
N CYS A 191 3.48 -6.20 -6.51
CA CYS A 191 3.84 -6.31 -5.10
C CYS A 191 5.34 -6.12 -4.92
N GLU A 192 5.74 -5.51 -3.83
CA GLU A 192 7.14 -5.42 -3.47
C GLU A 192 7.38 -5.84 -2.01
N HIS A 193 8.59 -6.29 -1.72
CA HIS A 193 9.09 -6.56 -0.39
C HIS A 193 10.31 -5.70 -0.09
N PRO A 194 10.25 -4.85 0.93
CA PRO A 194 11.33 -3.91 1.24
C PRO A 194 12.55 -4.57 1.91
N GLY A 195 12.48 -5.84 2.27
CA GLY A 195 13.47 -6.50 3.12
C GLY A 195 13.09 -6.40 4.61
N LEU A 196 14.02 -6.83 5.48
CA LEU A 196 13.90 -6.63 6.93
C LEU A 196 14.36 -5.20 7.24
N VAL A 197 13.42 -4.28 7.33
CA VAL A 197 13.73 -2.85 7.50
C VAL A 197 13.55 -2.42 8.95
N ASN A 198 14.50 -1.67 9.46
CA ASN A 198 14.37 -0.99 10.75
C ASN A 198 13.38 0.17 10.61
N THR A 199 12.10 -0.11 10.83
CA THR A 199 11.02 0.87 10.77
C THR A 199 10.28 0.93 12.11
N GLN A 200 9.43 1.95 12.25
CA GLN A 200 8.53 2.08 13.39
C GLN A 200 7.29 1.16 13.30
N LEU A 201 7.31 0.18 12.41
CA LEU A 201 6.27 -0.83 12.29
C LEU A 201 6.31 -1.72 13.55
N GLY A 202 5.19 -1.84 14.26
CA GLY A 202 5.15 -2.59 15.52
C GLY A 202 5.70 -1.82 16.73
N ARG A 203 5.39 -0.53 16.86
CA ARG A 203 5.83 0.32 18.01
C ARG A 203 5.55 -0.26 19.39
N ASP A 204 4.57 -1.14 19.51
CA ASP A 204 4.21 -1.84 20.75
C ASP A 204 5.02 -3.14 20.96
N ALA A 205 6.02 -3.39 20.11
CA ALA A 205 6.92 -4.53 20.24
C ALA A 205 7.75 -4.44 21.53
N ASN A 206 8.06 -5.59 22.13
CA ASN A 206 8.97 -5.68 23.26
C ASN A 206 10.34 -5.10 22.90
N TRP A 207 11.06 -4.58 23.90
CA TRP A 207 12.37 -4.00 23.69
C TRP A 207 13.35 -4.95 22.96
N PHE A 208 13.24 -6.26 23.12
CA PHE A 208 14.03 -7.27 22.42
C PHE A 208 13.77 -7.28 20.91
N SER A 209 12.51 -7.20 20.48
CA SER A 209 12.18 -7.15 19.05
C SER A 209 12.61 -5.81 18.45
N ASN A 210 12.47 -4.71 19.17
CA ASN A 210 12.99 -3.41 18.75
C ASN A 210 14.51 -3.41 18.59
N LEU A 211 15.23 -4.08 19.53
CA LEU A 211 16.68 -4.26 19.45
C LEU A 211 17.07 -5.13 18.24
N PHE A 212 16.35 -6.23 17.99
CA PHE A 212 16.57 -7.11 16.85
C PHE A 212 16.43 -6.36 15.52
N PHE A 213 15.33 -5.62 15.33
CA PHE A 213 15.13 -4.81 14.11
C PHE A 213 16.16 -3.69 13.98
N ARG A 214 16.64 -3.15 15.10
CA ARG A 214 17.69 -2.10 15.08
C ARG A 214 19.05 -2.65 14.69
N VAL A 215 19.36 -3.88 15.06
CA VAL A 215 20.69 -4.50 14.81
C VAL A 215 20.74 -5.17 13.43
N PHE A 216 19.68 -5.86 13.02
CA PHE A 216 19.66 -6.65 11.79
C PHE A 216 18.83 -6.04 10.66
N GLY A 217 18.09 -4.98 10.94
CA GLY A 217 17.27 -4.32 9.92
C GLY A 217 18.12 -3.42 9.01
N ILE A 218 17.83 -3.46 7.72
CA ILE A 218 18.39 -2.50 6.75
C ILE A 218 17.78 -1.10 6.98
N SER A 219 18.45 -0.06 6.49
CA SER A 219 17.95 1.31 6.58
C SER A 219 16.64 1.50 5.78
N PRO A 220 15.76 2.43 6.18
CA PRO A 220 14.56 2.77 5.39
C PRO A 220 14.88 3.16 3.94
N ALA A 221 15.98 3.85 3.70
CA ALA A 221 16.45 4.22 2.36
C ALA A 221 16.74 2.98 1.50
N LYS A 222 17.43 1.98 2.06
CA LYS A 222 17.68 0.71 1.38
C LYS A 222 16.39 -0.08 1.13
N GLY A 223 15.48 -0.08 2.11
CA GLY A 223 14.15 -0.70 1.98
C GLY A 223 13.29 -0.06 0.90
N ALA A 224 13.43 1.23 0.65
CA ALA A 224 12.67 1.96 -0.36
C ALA A 224 13.11 1.69 -1.81
N GLU A 225 14.31 1.13 -2.04
CA GLU A 225 14.88 1.00 -3.39
C GLU A 225 14.01 0.24 -4.38
N THR A 226 13.37 -0.87 -3.96
CA THR A 226 12.51 -1.66 -4.85
C THR A 226 11.22 -0.90 -5.17
N LEU A 227 10.63 -0.22 -4.18
CA LEU A 227 9.44 0.60 -4.36
C LEU A 227 9.70 1.79 -5.29
N ILE A 228 10.83 2.48 -5.09
CA ILE A 228 11.27 3.58 -5.96
C ILE A 228 11.53 3.07 -7.40
N TYR A 229 12.17 1.92 -7.55
CA TYR A 229 12.40 1.28 -8.86
C TYR A 229 11.08 1.02 -9.60
N LEU A 230 10.09 0.40 -8.95
CA LEU A 230 8.79 0.13 -9.55
C LEU A 230 8.03 1.42 -9.92
N ALA A 231 8.15 2.47 -9.12
CA ALA A 231 7.53 3.75 -9.43
C ALA A 231 8.18 4.47 -10.63
N ARG A 232 9.52 4.39 -10.73
CA ARG A 232 10.29 5.03 -11.81
C ARG A 232 10.17 4.32 -13.14
N GLU A 233 10.26 2.98 -13.12
CA GLU A 233 10.36 2.18 -14.34
C GLU A 233 9.07 2.26 -15.15
N ASP A 234 9.20 2.19 -16.48
CA ASP A 234 8.06 2.09 -17.38
C ASP A 234 7.35 0.73 -17.20
N LYS A 235 6.01 0.75 -17.13
CA LYS A 235 5.23 -0.47 -16.90
C LYS A 235 5.47 -1.55 -17.96
N SER A 236 5.86 -1.18 -19.19
CA SER A 236 6.15 -2.12 -20.27
C SER A 236 7.36 -3.01 -20.00
N LYS A 237 8.24 -2.58 -19.08
CA LYS A 237 9.41 -3.34 -18.63
C LYS A 237 9.15 -4.15 -17.35
N LEU A 238 7.97 -4.01 -16.76
CA LEU A 238 7.57 -4.67 -15.53
C LEU A 238 6.57 -5.79 -15.82
N VAL A 239 6.61 -6.87 -15.04
CA VAL A 239 5.67 -7.99 -15.16
C VAL A 239 4.53 -7.80 -14.15
N SER A 240 3.34 -7.45 -14.64
CA SER A 240 2.16 -7.24 -13.82
C SER A 240 1.74 -8.53 -13.10
N GLY A 241 1.31 -8.41 -11.85
CA GLY A 241 0.95 -9.52 -10.97
C GLY A 241 2.14 -10.16 -10.26
N GLU A 242 3.38 -9.72 -10.51
CA GLU A 242 4.54 -10.33 -9.91
C GLU A 242 5.00 -9.63 -8.61
N TYR A 243 5.72 -10.42 -7.82
CA TYR A 243 6.31 -10.01 -6.55
C TYR A 243 7.78 -9.65 -6.75
N TYR A 244 8.16 -8.45 -6.36
CA TYR A 244 9.49 -7.90 -6.54
C TYR A 244 10.27 -7.85 -5.22
N TYR A 245 11.53 -8.25 -5.27
CA TYR A 245 12.51 -8.08 -4.21
C TYR A 245 13.86 -7.73 -4.82
N LEU A 246 14.54 -6.75 -4.26
CA LEU A 246 15.83 -6.24 -4.81
C LEU A 246 15.72 -5.90 -6.31
N LYS A 247 14.62 -5.26 -6.71
CA LYS A 247 14.33 -4.82 -8.09
C LYS A 247 14.15 -5.96 -9.11
N GLN A 248 13.97 -7.19 -8.65
CA GLN A 248 13.79 -8.37 -9.50
C GLN A 248 12.54 -9.13 -9.11
N VAL A 249 11.93 -9.81 -10.08
CA VAL A 249 10.85 -10.76 -9.82
C VAL A 249 11.39 -11.92 -8.99
N LYS A 250 10.71 -12.25 -7.90
CA LYS A 250 11.07 -13.34 -6.99
C LYS A 250 9.95 -14.35 -6.86
N LYS A 251 10.28 -15.62 -6.95
CA LYS A 251 9.36 -16.71 -6.60
C LYS A 251 9.00 -16.64 -5.10
N ILE A 252 7.74 -16.87 -4.81
CA ILE A 252 7.13 -16.82 -3.47
C ILE A 252 6.48 -18.16 -3.12
N THR A 253 5.81 -18.23 -1.98
CA THR A 253 5.17 -19.50 -1.51
C THR A 253 4.07 -19.95 -2.46
N PRO A 254 3.82 -21.28 -2.59
CA PRO A 254 2.77 -21.81 -3.48
C PRO A 254 1.39 -21.21 -3.20
N GLN A 255 1.03 -20.97 -1.93
CA GLN A 255 -0.25 -20.36 -1.53
C GLN A 255 -0.48 -18.99 -2.17
N SER A 256 0.59 -18.23 -2.39
CA SER A 256 0.53 -16.90 -3.02
C SER A 256 0.13 -16.95 -4.51
N TYR A 257 0.07 -18.13 -5.12
CA TYR A 257 -0.37 -18.34 -6.50
C TYR A 257 -1.78 -18.92 -6.60
N ASP A 258 -2.44 -19.20 -5.49
CA ASP A 258 -3.79 -19.80 -5.48
C ASP A 258 -4.86 -18.78 -5.84
N MET A 259 -5.25 -18.79 -7.11
CA MET A 259 -6.26 -17.88 -7.64
C MET A 259 -7.68 -18.18 -7.12
N LYS A 260 -7.98 -19.43 -6.76
CA LYS A 260 -9.29 -19.76 -6.15
C LYS A 260 -9.42 -19.11 -4.77
N THR A 261 -8.35 -19.17 -3.97
CA THR A 261 -8.27 -18.44 -2.69
C THR A 261 -8.36 -16.94 -2.90
N ALA A 262 -7.69 -16.39 -3.93
CA ALA A 262 -7.76 -14.96 -4.24
C ALA A 262 -9.17 -14.49 -4.65
N GLU A 263 -9.88 -15.26 -5.47
CA GLU A 263 -11.27 -14.97 -5.88
C GLU A 263 -12.23 -15.04 -4.69
N LYS A 264 -12.11 -16.10 -3.86
CA LYS A 264 -12.91 -16.22 -2.63
C LYS A 264 -12.64 -15.04 -1.69
N LEU A 265 -11.37 -14.66 -1.52
CA LEU A 265 -10.98 -13.51 -0.70
C LEU A 265 -11.64 -12.23 -1.22
N LEU A 266 -11.52 -11.92 -2.51
CA LEU A 266 -12.14 -10.74 -3.09
C LEU A 266 -13.66 -10.72 -2.88
N GLY A 267 -14.34 -11.87 -3.01
CA GLY A 267 -15.77 -12.01 -2.72
C GLY A 267 -16.12 -11.66 -1.28
N VAL A 268 -15.31 -12.08 -0.30
CA VAL A 268 -15.50 -11.73 1.11
C VAL A 268 -15.20 -10.24 1.34
N LEU A 269 -14.11 -9.70 0.79
CA LEU A 269 -13.78 -8.28 0.94
C LEU A 269 -14.84 -7.37 0.32
N LYS A 270 -15.50 -7.82 -0.75
CA LYS A 270 -16.65 -7.13 -1.35
C LYS A 270 -17.77 -6.92 -0.33
N SER A 271 -18.01 -7.86 0.56
CA SER A 271 -19.05 -7.72 1.60
C SER A 271 -18.70 -6.68 2.66
N TYR A 272 -17.41 -6.55 3.04
CA TYR A 272 -16.95 -5.49 3.94
C TYR A 272 -17.06 -4.09 3.31
N LEU A 273 -16.91 -3.99 2.01
CA LEU A 273 -16.87 -2.72 1.27
C LEU A 273 -18.17 -2.39 0.53
N LYS A 274 -19.24 -3.17 0.73
CA LYS A 274 -20.50 -3.09 -0.04
C LYS A 274 -21.09 -1.67 -0.12
N GLU A 275 -21.01 -0.90 0.95
CA GLU A 275 -21.56 0.48 1.03
C GLU A 275 -20.75 1.48 0.20
N TYR A 276 -19.51 1.14 -0.16
CA TYR A 276 -18.57 2.01 -0.85
C TYR A 276 -18.37 1.66 -2.33
N ILE A 277 -18.81 0.46 -2.75
CA ILE A 277 -18.62 -0.02 -4.14
C ILE A 277 -19.32 0.88 -5.15
N GLY A 278 -20.53 1.36 -4.83
CA GLY A 278 -21.29 2.27 -5.70
C GLY A 278 -20.70 3.68 -5.87
N LEU A 279 -19.63 4.03 -5.11
CA LEU A 279 -19.02 5.36 -5.14
C LEU A 279 -18.04 5.55 -6.31
N ALA A 280 -17.70 4.50 -7.05
CA ALA A 280 -16.80 4.56 -8.19
C ALA A 280 -17.16 3.52 -9.26
N VAL A 281 -16.85 3.83 -10.51
CA VAL A 281 -16.92 2.88 -11.63
C VAL A 281 -15.57 2.18 -11.71
N SER A 282 -15.54 0.91 -11.39
CA SER A 282 -14.29 0.13 -11.35
C SER A 282 -14.56 -1.36 -11.53
N PRO A 283 -13.82 -2.08 -12.37
CA PRO A 283 -13.95 -3.52 -12.55
C PRO A 283 -13.35 -4.35 -11.41
N ILE A 284 -12.83 -3.72 -10.36
CA ILE A 284 -12.19 -4.43 -9.24
C ILE A 284 -13.14 -5.42 -8.60
N PHE A 285 -14.42 -5.07 -8.47
CA PHE A 285 -15.47 -5.89 -7.85
C PHE A 285 -16.43 -6.54 -8.85
N GLU A 286 -16.20 -6.38 -10.14
CA GLU A 286 -16.89 -7.14 -11.19
C GLU A 286 -16.23 -8.52 -11.37
#